data_fc7498d18a5d7e09e6ffd85d49141cd3
#
_entry.id   fc7498d18a5d7e09e6ffd85d49141cd3
#
_cell.length_a   1.000
_cell.length_b   1.000
_cell.length_c   1.000
_cell.angle_alpha   90.00
_cell.angle_beta   90.00
_cell.angle_gamma   90.00
#
_symmetry.space_group_name_H-M   'P 1'
#
loop_
_entity.id
_entity.type
_entity.pdbx_description
1 polymer ?
#
loop_
_entity_poly.entity_id
_entity_poly.type
_entity_poly.pdbx_seq_one_letter_code
_entity_poly.pdbx_strand_id
1 'polypeptide(L)'
;QKRAKHDRGRMDLGRTVRAALRTHGEPLHRATTIERDQPRRLILLLDVSGSMESYARALLRFVHAAVVGRRRVEAFALGTRLTRVTRELAERDPDLAIDAATDAVNDWSGGTRLGAVLQDFNDQWGCRGMARGAIVVVLSDGWDRGDTELLGEQMERLHRVAHKLIW
;
A
#
# COMPACT_ATOMS: atom_id res chain seq x y z
N GLN A 1 11.89 9.87 3.04
CA GLN A 1 12.42 11.00 2.24
C GLN A 1 13.22 10.46 1.05
N LYS A 2 12.95 10.94 -0.15
CA LYS A 2 13.78 10.63 -1.34
C LYS A 2 14.59 11.86 -1.74
N ARG A 3 15.88 11.66 -2.00
CA ARG A 3 16.75 12.71 -2.51
C ARG A 3 16.49 12.91 -4.01
N ALA A 4 16.15 14.12 -4.42
CA ALA A 4 15.98 14.50 -5.82
C ALA A 4 17.17 15.33 -6.32
N LYS A 5 17.54 15.17 -7.60
CA LYS A 5 18.57 15.99 -8.24
C LYS A 5 18.02 17.42 -8.40
N HIS A 6 18.77 18.43 -7.92
CA HIS A 6 18.35 19.83 -8.02
C HIS A 6 19.58 20.75 -8.09
N ASP A 7 19.44 21.92 -8.71
CA ASP A 7 20.52 22.92 -8.83
C ASP A 7 20.71 23.75 -7.55
N ARG A 8 19.71 23.77 -6.66
CA ARG A 8 19.78 24.40 -5.33
C ARG A 8 19.50 23.36 -4.27
N GLY A 9 20.38 23.22 -3.28
CA GLY A 9 20.20 22.27 -2.20
C GLY A 9 21.50 21.90 -1.50
N ARG A 10 21.42 20.87 -0.68
CA ARG A 10 22.56 20.35 0.08
C ARG A 10 23.52 19.62 -0.88
N MET A 11 24.82 19.87 -0.73
CA MET A 11 25.86 19.24 -1.56
C MET A 11 25.85 17.72 -1.39
N ASP A 12 25.81 16.99 -2.50
CA ASP A 12 25.94 15.52 -2.54
C ASP A 12 27.40 15.17 -2.88
N LEU A 13 28.21 15.01 -1.83
CA LEU A 13 29.63 14.69 -1.95
C LEU A 13 29.87 13.40 -2.74
N GLY A 14 29.06 12.36 -2.49
CA GLY A 14 29.23 11.07 -3.16
C GLY A 14 28.97 11.13 -4.67
N ARG A 15 28.04 11.96 -5.12
CA ARG A 15 27.79 12.20 -6.55
C ARG A 15 28.80 13.12 -7.17
N THR A 16 29.23 14.15 -6.44
CA THR A 16 30.26 15.08 -6.86
C THR A 16 31.59 14.35 -7.11
N VAL A 17 32.03 13.52 -6.16
CA VAL A 17 33.24 12.70 -6.27
C VAL A 17 33.15 11.70 -7.42
N ARG A 18 32.01 10.99 -7.56
CA ARG A 18 31.83 10.07 -8.69
C ARG A 18 31.85 10.76 -10.05
N ALA A 19 31.35 11.98 -10.12
CA ALA A 19 31.42 12.78 -11.34
C ALA A 19 32.84 13.25 -11.60
N ALA A 20 33.58 13.70 -10.58
CA ALA A 20 34.98 14.14 -10.67
C ALA A 20 35.92 13.01 -11.14
N LEU A 21 35.68 11.77 -10.68
CA LEU A 21 36.49 10.61 -11.14
C LEU A 21 36.38 10.35 -12.64
N ARG A 22 35.31 10.81 -13.30
CA ARG A 22 35.15 10.72 -14.77
C ARG A 22 35.83 11.85 -15.54
N THR A 23 36.22 12.90 -14.84
CA THR A 23 36.88 14.09 -15.37
C THR A 23 38.31 14.28 -14.82
N HIS A 24 39.03 13.14 -14.66
CA HIS A 24 40.45 13.12 -14.20
C HIS A 24 40.64 13.78 -12.81
N GLY A 25 39.60 13.77 -11.97
CA GLY A 25 39.66 14.28 -10.60
C GLY A 25 39.20 15.73 -10.42
N GLU A 26 38.90 16.45 -11.49
CA GLU A 26 38.39 17.82 -11.39
C GLU A 26 36.85 17.85 -11.18
N PRO A 27 36.36 18.46 -10.08
CA PRO A 27 34.92 18.57 -9.83
C PRO A 27 34.30 19.72 -10.65
N LEU A 28 34.12 19.52 -11.94
CA LEU A 28 33.52 20.54 -12.85
C LEU A 28 32.07 20.87 -12.50
N HIS A 29 31.35 19.91 -11.81
CA HIS A 29 29.95 20.10 -11.41
C HIS A 29 29.73 19.65 -9.97
N ARG A 30 29.24 20.56 -9.14
CA ARG A 30 28.78 20.24 -7.79
C ARG A 30 27.38 19.65 -7.84
N ALA A 31 27.24 18.37 -7.52
CA ALA A 31 25.93 17.75 -7.42
C ALA A 31 25.25 18.20 -6.14
N THR A 32 24.03 18.72 -6.26
CA THR A 32 23.20 19.12 -5.13
C THR A 32 21.93 18.27 -5.05
N THR A 33 21.41 18.06 -3.86
CA THR A 33 20.18 17.33 -3.60
C THR A 33 19.29 18.11 -2.68
N ILE A 34 17.99 18.08 -2.95
CA ILE A 34 16.95 18.57 -2.03
C ILE A 34 16.21 17.35 -1.46
N GLU A 35 15.99 17.37 -0.15
CA GLU A 35 15.06 16.46 0.48
C GLU A 35 13.65 16.88 0.10
N ARG A 36 12.93 16.03 -0.62
CA ARG A 36 11.52 16.22 -0.92
C ARG A 36 10.71 15.29 -0.03
N ASP A 37 9.77 15.85 0.69
CA ASP A 37 8.75 15.05 1.36
C ASP A 37 7.90 14.36 0.28
N GLN A 38 7.92 13.04 0.32
CA GLN A 38 7.05 12.22 -0.52
C GLN A 38 6.00 11.56 0.37
N PRO A 39 4.73 11.58 -0.05
CA PRO A 39 3.70 10.88 0.69
C PRO A 39 4.08 9.40 0.81
N ARG A 40 3.90 8.86 2.00
CA ARG A 40 4.11 7.42 2.25
C ARG A 40 3.13 6.62 1.42
N ARG A 41 3.50 5.38 1.09
CA ARG A 41 2.56 4.44 0.48
C ARG A 41 1.38 4.24 1.44
N LEU A 42 0.18 4.23 0.89
CA LEU A 42 -1.04 3.86 1.59
C LEU A 42 -1.47 2.47 1.10
N ILE A 43 -1.73 1.58 2.01
CA ILE A 43 -2.25 0.24 1.72
C ILE A 43 -3.62 0.15 2.40
N LEU A 44 -4.63 -0.18 1.62
CA LEU A 44 -6.00 -0.35 2.06
C LEU A 44 -6.34 -1.83 1.96
N LEU A 45 -6.67 -2.45 3.08
CA LEU A 45 -7.08 -3.83 3.20
C LEU A 45 -8.57 -3.82 3.53
N LEU A 46 -9.41 -4.15 2.57
CA LEU A 46 -10.86 -4.07 2.64
C LEU A 46 -11.44 -5.46 2.88
N ASP A 47 -12.07 -5.65 4.02
CA ASP A 47 -12.84 -6.85 4.32
C ASP A 47 -14.13 -6.84 3.51
N VAL A 48 -14.38 -7.95 2.81
CA VAL A 48 -15.54 -8.16 1.95
C VAL A 48 -16.43 -9.29 2.46
N SER A 49 -16.38 -9.56 3.76
CA SER A 49 -17.25 -10.52 4.43
C SER A 49 -18.74 -10.14 4.34
N GLY A 50 -19.62 -11.11 4.56
CA GLY A 50 -21.07 -10.87 4.53
C GLY A 50 -21.56 -9.82 5.54
N SER A 51 -20.89 -9.67 6.70
CA SER A 51 -21.18 -8.61 7.67
C SER A 51 -20.88 -7.21 7.12
N MET A 52 -19.91 -7.10 6.22
CA MET A 52 -19.51 -5.85 5.59
C MET A 52 -20.30 -5.51 4.32
N GLU A 53 -21.17 -6.40 3.83
CA GLU A 53 -21.89 -6.25 2.55
C GLU A 53 -22.66 -4.93 2.47
N SER A 54 -23.36 -4.53 3.54
CA SER A 54 -24.11 -3.27 3.60
C SER A 54 -23.23 -2.02 3.42
N TYR A 55 -21.96 -2.11 3.72
CA TYR A 55 -20.99 -1.01 3.65
C TYR A 55 -20.08 -1.12 2.44
N ALA A 56 -20.05 -2.26 1.77
CA ALA A 56 -19.09 -2.60 0.72
C ALA A 56 -19.02 -1.55 -0.38
N ARG A 57 -20.17 -1.11 -0.92
CA ARG A 57 -20.22 -0.09 -1.98
C ARG A 57 -19.66 1.27 -1.53
N ALA A 58 -19.98 1.69 -0.31
CA ALA A 58 -19.47 2.95 0.26
C ALA A 58 -17.96 2.89 0.50
N LEU A 59 -17.47 1.75 1.02
CA LEU A 59 -16.06 1.52 1.24
C LEU A 59 -15.29 1.44 -0.09
N LEU A 60 -15.82 0.78 -1.10
CA LEU A 60 -15.21 0.75 -2.43
C LEU A 60 -15.13 2.14 -3.05
N ARG A 61 -16.15 2.99 -2.90
CA ARG A 61 -16.08 4.39 -3.33
C ARG A 61 -15.00 5.18 -2.60
N PHE A 62 -14.86 4.98 -1.30
CA PHE A 62 -13.79 5.59 -0.52
C PHE A 62 -12.41 5.13 -0.99
N VAL A 63 -12.24 3.82 -1.20
CA VAL A 63 -10.98 3.24 -1.67
C VAL A 63 -10.67 3.70 -3.09
N HIS A 64 -11.66 3.75 -3.98
CA HIS A 64 -11.52 4.31 -5.34
C HIS A 64 -11.04 5.77 -5.30
N ALA A 65 -11.70 6.62 -4.51
CA ALA A 65 -11.28 8.02 -4.37
C ALA A 65 -9.82 8.14 -3.87
N ALA A 66 -9.40 7.27 -2.97
CA ALA A 66 -8.02 7.22 -2.49
C ALA A 66 -7.04 6.77 -3.58
N VAL A 67 -7.41 5.78 -4.41
CA VAL A 67 -6.58 5.26 -5.51
C VAL A 67 -6.41 6.30 -6.61
N VAL A 68 -7.49 6.95 -7.03
CA VAL A 68 -7.47 7.96 -8.10
C VAL A 68 -6.84 9.27 -7.62
N GLY A 69 -7.19 9.70 -6.41
CA GLY A 69 -6.77 11.00 -5.86
C GLY A 69 -5.34 11.03 -5.32
N ARG A 70 -4.69 9.90 -5.11
CA ARG A 70 -3.40 9.83 -4.44
C ARG A 70 -2.43 8.88 -5.13
N ARG A 71 -1.21 9.35 -5.33
CA ARG A 71 -0.11 8.48 -5.81
C ARG A 71 0.30 7.47 -4.71
N ARG A 72 0.66 6.25 -5.12
CA ARG A 72 1.22 5.20 -4.25
C ARG A 72 0.19 4.65 -3.26
N VAL A 73 -1.01 4.41 -3.72
CA VAL A 73 -2.04 3.65 -3.03
C VAL A 73 -2.08 2.24 -3.59
N GLU A 74 -2.26 1.27 -2.71
CA GLU A 74 -2.51 -0.13 -3.04
C GLU A 74 -3.78 -0.57 -2.30
N ALA A 75 -4.63 -1.29 -2.97
CA ALA A 75 -5.90 -1.76 -2.43
C ALA A 75 -6.04 -3.27 -2.61
N PHE A 76 -6.46 -3.94 -1.56
CA PHE A 76 -6.69 -5.38 -1.53
C PHE A 76 -8.03 -5.68 -0.88
N ALA A 77 -8.76 -6.62 -1.44
CA ALA A 77 -9.96 -7.20 -0.84
C ALA A 77 -9.56 -8.46 -0.05
N LEU A 78 -10.05 -8.54 1.19
CA LEU A 78 -9.89 -9.65 2.12
C LEU A 78 -11.21 -10.44 2.14
N GLY A 79 -11.30 -11.46 1.31
CA GLY A 79 -12.43 -12.39 1.25
C GLY A 79 -12.01 -13.78 1.71
N THR A 80 -12.53 -14.82 1.07
CA THR A 80 -12.02 -16.19 1.23
C THR A 80 -10.59 -16.33 0.72
N ARG A 81 -10.16 -15.40 -0.14
CA ARG A 81 -8.80 -15.25 -0.65
C ARG A 81 -8.43 -13.77 -0.76
N LEU A 82 -7.13 -13.51 -0.80
CA LEU A 82 -6.59 -12.18 -1.06
C LEU A 82 -6.73 -11.82 -2.54
N THR A 83 -7.39 -10.69 -2.81
CA THR A 83 -7.48 -10.16 -4.18
C THR A 83 -6.95 -8.72 -4.24
N ARG A 84 -5.96 -8.46 -5.08
CA ARG A 84 -5.49 -7.09 -5.30
C ARG A 84 -6.40 -6.39 -6.30
N VAL A 85 -7.04 -5.30 -5.88
CA VAL A 85 -8.05 -4.55 -6.66
C VAL A 85 -7.58 -3.13 -7.02
N THR A 86 -6.29 -2.85 -6.88
CA THR A 86 -5.72 -1.52 -7.18
C THR A 86 -5.94 -1.13 -8.63
N ARG A 87 -5.81 -2.07 -9.56
CA ARG A 87 -5.90 -1.82 -11.00
C ARG A 87 -7.33 -1.51 -11.42
N GLU A 88 -8.26 -2.28 -10.93
CA GLU A 88 -9.69 -2.16 -11.18
C GLU A 88 -10.19 -0.81 -10.66
N LEU A 89 -9.78 -0.45 -9.45
CA LEU A 89 -10.12 0.84 -8.83
C LEU A 89 -9.34 2.04 -9.40
N ALA A 90 -8.43 1.86 -10.33
CA ALA A 90 -7.75 2.96 -11.01
C ALA A 90 -8.55 3.52 -12.21
N GLU A 91 -9.66 2.88 -12.60
CA GLU A 91 -10.60 3.41 -13.60
C GLU A 91 -11.16 4.75 -13.11
N ARG A 92 -11.31 5.72 -14.02
CA ARG A 92 -11.74 7.07 -13.66
C ARG A 92 -13.22 7.17 -13.33
N ASP A 93 -14.03 6.39 -14.02
CA ASP A 93 -15.45 6.30 -13.72
C ASP A 93 -15.66 5.46 -12.44
N PRO A 94 -16.25 6.05 -11.39
CA PRO A 94 -16.40 5.35 -10.11
C PRO A 94 -17.30 4.11 -10.19
N ASP A 95 -18.34 4.14 -11.02
CA ASP A 95 -19.27 3.02 -11.12
C ASP A 95 -18.62 1.87 -11.88
N LEU A 96 -17.92 2.15 -12.99
CA LEU A 96 -17.14 1.13 -13.71
C LEU A 96 -16.01 0.54 -12.85
N ALA A 97 -15.33 1.38 -12.06
CA ALA A 97 -14.28 0.94 -11.16
C ALA A 97 -14.81 -0.03 -10.09
N ILE A 98 -15.97 0.30 -9.49
CA ILE A 98 -16.60 -0.52 -8.47
C ILE A 98 -17.09 -1.84 -9.05
N ASP A 99 -17.73 -1.81 -10.21
CA ASP A 99 -18.22 -3.01 -10.89
C ASP A 99 -17.04 -3.93 -11.24
N ALA A 100 -15.94 -3.40 -11.80
CA ALA A 100 -14.73 -4.16 -12.10
C ALA A 100 -14.07 -4.76 -10.84
N ALA A 101 -14.02 -3.99 -9.74
CA ALA A 101 -13.50 -4.49 -8.48
C ALA A 101 -14.41 -5.57 -7.87
N THR A 102 -15.72 -5.42 -8.00
CA THR A 102 -16.70 -6.41 -7.57
C THR A 102 -16.56 -7.72 -8.34
N ASP A 103 -16.43 -7.64 -9.66
CA ASP A 103 -16.23 -8.81 -10.52
C ASP A 103 -14.91 -9.53 -10.26
N ALA A 104 -13.86 -8.80 -9.89
CA ALA A 104 -12.56 -9.38 -9.54
C ALA A 104 -12.59 -10.18 -8.23
N VAL A 105 -13.53 -9.86 -7.33
CA VAL A 105 -13.69 -10.53 -6.03
C VAL A 105 -14.81 -11.56 -6.12
N ASN A 106 -14.47 -12.82 -6.29
CA ASN A 106 -15.45 -13.87 -6.56
C ASN A 106 -16.36 -14.26 -5.36
N ASP A 107 -16.04 -13.80 -4.14
CA ASP A 107 -16.71 -14.26 -2.91
C ASP A 107 -17.03 -13.12 -1.94
N TRP A 108 -17.94 -12.25 -2.32
CA TRP A 108 -18.42 -11.13 -1.49
C TRP A 108 -19.22 -11.53 -0.23
N SER A 109 -19.67 -12.76 -0.12
CA SER A 109 -20.48 -13.24 1.00
C SER A 109 -19.86 -14.44 1.71
N GLY A 110 -18.63 -14.80 1.33
CA GLY A 110 -17.88 -15.88 1.97
C GLY A 110 -17.48 -15.52 3.40
N GLY A 111 -17.37 -16.53 4.26
CA GLY A 111 -16.80 -16.31 5.59
C GLY A 111 -15.31 -15.95 5.49
N THR A 112 -14.95 -14.74 5.85
CA THR A 112 -13.54 -14.30 5.86
C THR A 112 -12.80 -14.99 7.00
N ARG A 113 -11.58 -15.45 6.70
CA ARG A 113 -10.59 -15.89 7.69
C ARG A 113 -9.46 -14.86 7.68
N LEU A 114 -9.68 -13.77 8.40
CA LEU A 114 -8.79 -12.60 8.37
C LEU A 114 -7.33 -12.95 8.65
N GLY A 115 -7.10 -13.84 9.64
CA GLY A 115 -5.74 -14.30 9.96
C GLY A 115 -5.03 -14.93 8.75
N ALA A 116 -5.70 -15.86 8.04
CA ALA A 116 -5.13 -16.56 6.89
C ALA A 116 -4.91 -15.61 5.70
N VAL A 117 -5.89 -14.74 5.40
CA VAL A 117 -5.77 -13.80 4.28
C VAL A 117 -4.72 -12.72 4.55
N LEU A 118 -4.57 -12.28 5.82
CA LEU A 118 -3.47 -11.39 6.21
C LEU A 118 -2.11 -12.09 6.15
N GLN A 119 -2.04 -13.40 6.42
CA GLN A 119 -0.83 -14.19 6.19
C GLN A 119 -0.44 -14.17 4.72
N ASP A 120 -1.40 -14.44 3.82
CA ASP A 120 -1.18 -14.35 2.37
C ASP A 120 -0.69 -12.97 1.95
N PHE A 121 -1.29 -11.91 2.47
CA PHE A 121 -0.84 -10.55 2.21
C PHE A 121 0.60 -10.33 2.69
N ASN A 122 0.93 -10.73 3.90
CA ASN A 122 2.27 -10.56 4.47
C ASN A 122 3.32 -11.33 3.68
N ASP A 123 3.01 -12.57 3.28
CA ASP A 123 3.95 -13.46 2.62
C ASP A 123 4.16 -13.08 1.14
N GLN A 124 3.11 -12.63 0.45
CA GLN A 124 3.21 -12.29 -0.97
C GLN A 124 3.64 -10.83 -1.21
N TRP A 125 3.21 -9.89 -0.36
CA TRP A 125 3.34 -8.45 -0.62
C TRP A 125 3.90 -7.66 0.56
N GLY A 126 3.28 -7.78 1.73
CA GLY A 126 3.49 -6.90 2.88
C GLY A 126 4.93 -6.91 3.36
N CYS A 127 5.36 -8.05 3.90
CA CYS A 127 6.71 -8.21 4.46
C CYS A 127 7.80 -8.28 3.41
N ARG A 128 7.47 -8.57 2.14
CA ARG A 128 8.41 -8.49 1.00
C ARG A 128 8.77 -7.07 0.58
N GLY A 129 8.26 -6.06 1.26
CA GLY A 129 8.68 -4.66 1.09
C GLY A 129 7.55 -3.70 0.73
N MET A 130 6.34 -4.16 0.40
CA MET A 130 5.22 -3.28 0.09
C MET A 130 4.78 -2.49 1.31
N ALA A 131 4.66 -3.14 2.48
CA ALA A 131 4.27 -2.50 3.73
C ALA A 131 5.41 -1.75 4.44
N ARG A 132 6.67 -1.95 4.02
CA ARG A 132 7.80 -1.30 4.68
C ARG A 132 7.69 0.22 4.64
N GLY A 133 7.51 0.82 5.82
CA GLY A 133 7.34 2.27 6.00
C GLY A 133 6.05 2.82 5.39
N ALA A 134 5.09 1.98 5.03
CA ALA A 134 3.76 2.37 4.55
C ALA A 134 2.81 2.68 5.72
N ILE A 135 1.72 3.36 5.41
CA ILE A 135 0.54 3.42 6.26
C ILE A 135 -0.38 2.30 5.77
N VAL A 136 -0.76 1.40 6.67
CA VAL A 136 -1.69 0.30 6.38
C VAL A 136 -2.99 0.57 7.12
N VAL A 137 -4.11 0.51 6.42
CA VAL A 137 -5.45 0.66 6.98
C VAL A 137 -6.23 -0.61 6.69
N VAL A 138 -6.73 -1.24 7.74
CA VAL A 138 -7.64 -2.38 7.65
C VAL A 138 -9.07 -1.85 7.86
N LEU A 139 -9.93 -2.13 6.91
CA LEU A 139 -11.34 -1.73 6.90
C LEU A 139 -12.18 -3.01 7.11
N SER A 140 -12.42 -3.36 8.36
CA SER A 140 -13.17 -4.56 8.78
C SER A 140 -13.86 -4.28 10.09
N ASP A 141 -14.99 -4.95 10.32
CA ASP A 141 -15.68 -4.95 11.61
C ASP A 141 -15.02 -5.88 12.64
N GLY A 142 -14.00 -6.63 12.20
CA GLY A 142 -13.22 -7.54 13.05
C GLY A 142 -13.90 -8.88 13.30
N TRP A 143 -15.02 -9.17 12.66
CA TRP A 143 -15.66 -10.48 12.81
C TRP A 143 -14.92 -11.53 11.97
N ASP A 144 -14.04 -12.26 12.62
CA ASP A 144 -13.28 -13.35 12.02
C ASP A 144 -13.90 -14.72 12.39
N ARG A 145 -14.00 -15.60 11.39
CA ARG A 145 -14.35 -17.01 11.58
C ARG A 145 -13.13 -17.92 11.66
N GLY A 146 -11.94 -17.32 11.59
CA GLY A 146 -10.66 -18.02 11.61
C GLY A 146 -10.05 -18.14 13.01
N ASP A 147 -8.75 -18.32 13.00
CA ASP A 147 -7.92 -18.41 14.18
C ASP A 147 -7.47 -17.01 14.63
N THR A 148 -7.94 -16.60 15.82
CA THR A 148 -7.63 -15.30 16.40
C THR A 148 -6.16 -15.16 16.79
N GLU A 149 -5.46 -16.25 17.14
CA GLU A 149 -4.03 -16.25 17.43
C GLU A 149 -3.27 -15.94 16.15
N LEU A 150 -3.59 -16.63 15.05
CA LEU A 150 -3.01 -16.35 13.73
C LEU A 150 -3.25 -14.89 13.31
N LEU A 151 -4.44 -14.36 13.52
CA LEU A 151 -4.75 -12.96 13.23
C LEU A 151 -3.81 -12.03 14.00
N GLY A 152 -3.66 -12.26 15.30
CA GLY A 152 -2.75 -11.49 16.16
C GLY A 152 -1.31 -11.53 15.67
N GLU A 153 -0.79 -12.71 15.36
CA GLU A 153 0.56 -12.90 14.82
C GLU A 153 0.78 -12.12 13.50
N GLN A 154 -0.19 -12.20 12.59
CA GLN A 154 -0.08 -11.52 11.30
C GLN A 154 -0.16 -10.00 11.45
N MET A 155 -0.98 -9.50 12.36
CA MET A 155 -1.02 -8.07 12.68
C MET A 155 0.29 -7.58 13.30
N GLU A 156 0.91 -8.36 14.20
CA GLU A 156 2.22 -8.02 14.74
C GLU A 156 3.32 -8.01 13.67
N ARG A 157 3.32 -8.99 12.76
CA ARG A 157 4.26 -9.02 11.63
C ARG A 157 4.15 -7.76 10.78
N LEU A 158 2.93 -7.35 10.49
CA LEU A 158 2.63 -6.17 9.69
C LEU A 158 3.02 -4.88 10.43
N HIS A 159 2.70 -4.79 11.71
CA HIS A 159 3.05 -3.65 12.57
C HIS A 159 4.56 -3.41 12.64
N ARG A 160 5.37 -4.47 12.69
CA ARG A 160 6.85 -4.37 12.74
C ARG A 160 7.47 -3.70 11.50
N VAL A 161 6.83 -3.80 10.33
CA VAL A 161 7.37 -3.28 9.07
C VAL A 161 6.67 -1.99 8.60
N ALA A 162 5.42 -1.80 8.96
CA ALA A 162 4.64 -0.62 8.62
C ALA A 162 5.11 0.61 9.39
N HIS A 163 4.90 1.80 8.83
CA HIS A 163 5.07 3.05 9.57
C HIS A 163 3.92 3.27 10.55
N LYS A 164 2.72 2.93 10.13
CA LYS A 164 1.50 3.00 10.95
C LYS A 164 0.52 1.94 10.47
N LEU A 165 -0.08 1.24 11.41
CA LEU A 165 -1.17 0.30 11.19
C LEU A 165 -2.41 0.88 11.88
N ILE A 166 -3.52 0.92 11.16
CA ILE A 166 -4.82 1.45 11.59
C ILE A 166 -5.86 0.38 11.32
N TRP A 167 -6.69 0.11 12.30
CA TRP A 167 -7.86 -0.75 12.19
C TRP A 167 -9.08 0.04 12.61
#